data_25b8fdb877c6c4cfe4b67fd5b64935fd
#
_entry.id   25b8fdb877c6c4cfe4b67fd5b64935fd
#
_cell.length_a   1.000
_cell.length_b   1.000
_cell.length_c   1.000
_cell.angle_alpha   90.00
_cell.angle_beta   90.00
_cell.angle_gamma   90.00
#
_symmetry.space_group_name_H-M   'P 1'
#
loop_
_entity.id
_entity.type
_entity.pdbx_description
1 polymer ?
#
loop_
_entity_poly.entity_id
_entity_poly.type
_entity_poly.pdbx_seq_one_letter_code
_entity_poly.pdbx_strand_id
1 'polypeptide(L)'
;KINKNIGIIFLIFCLVPIIFILFTLTGLWEVSHVHSLVLLISTIITTIVLDVLNRKNKHQKFAMYFGIIMLCFEVSFMNYTNTIRLFISYAIVPIISLLYYNKRLTMVTCVVNYFLMIFSSCITATAKLEVITGRFTPLIWCIQFAIGLTIESVFIAVVF
;
A
#
# COMPACT_ATOMS: atom_id res chain seq x y z
N LYS A 1 -20.83 1.35 -10.04
CA LYS A 1 -20.50 2.70 -9.52
C LYS A 1 -19.25 2.68 -8.64
N ILE A 2 -19.12 1.75 -7.69
CA ILE A 2 -18.00 1.66 -6.74
C ILE A 2 -16.68 1.34 -7.43
N ASN A 3 -16.64 0.39 -8.38
CA ASN A 3 -15.43 0.08 -9.14
C ASN A 3 -14.88 1.29 -9.92
N LYS A 4 -15.76 2.20 -10.35
CA LYS A 4 -15.35 3.45 -10.99
C LYS A 4 -14.63 4.36 -9.99
N ASN A 5 -15.07 4.40 -8.73
CA ASN A 5 -14.42 5.17 -7.68
C ASN A 5 -13.01 4.62 -7.37
N ILE A 6 -12.83 3.30 -7.40
CA ILE A 6 -11.48 2.71 -7.24
C ILE A 6 -10.56 3.12 -8.40
N GLY A 7 -11.07 3.15 -9.65
CA GLY A 7 -10.29 3.68 -10.77
C GLY A 7 -9.84 5.13 -10.55
N ILE A 8 -10.70 5.98 -9.98
CA ILE A 8 -10.34 7.36 -9.61
C ILE A 8 -9.27 7.38 -8.50
N ILE A 9 -9.37 6.50 -7.51
CA ILE A 9 -8.36 6.38 -6.45
C ILE A 9 -7.00 6.03 -7.06
N PHE A 10 -6.92 5.09 -8.01
CA PHE A 10 -5.68 4.77 -8.71
C PHE A 10 -5.14 5.94 -9.54
N LEU A 11 -6.01 6.71 -10.19
CA LEU A 11 -5.58 7.94 -10.89
C LEU A 11 -4.95 8.96 -9.93
N ILE A 12 -5.55 9.15 -8.76
CA ILE A 12 -4.98 10.00 -7.71
C ILE A 12 -3.65 9.40 -7.22
N PHE A 13 -3.59 8.09 -7.08
CA PHE A 13 -2.38 7.38 -6.64
C PHE A 13 -1.22 7.53 -7.63
N CYS A 14 -1.49 7.71 -8.93
CA CYS A 14 -0.46 8.04 -9.93
C CYS A 14 0.27 9.37 -9.64
N LEU A 15 -0.34 10.29 -8.89
CA LEU A 15 0.32 11.54 -8.49
C LEU A 15 1.42 11.31 -7.46
N VAL A 16 1.32 10.25 -6.64
CA VAL A 16 2.27 9.98 -5.55
C VAL A 16 3.70 9.78 -6.06
N PRO A 17 3.98 8.88 -7.03
CA PRO A 17 5.33 8.72 -7.56
C PRO A 17 5.84 9.97 -8.29
N ILE A 18 4.96 10.76 -8.90
CA ILE A 18 5.32 12.03 -9.53
C ILE A 18 5.80 13.02 -8.46
N ILE A 19 5.07 13.12 -7.33
CA ILE A 19 5.46 13.93 -6.19
C ILE A 19 6.80 13.48 -5.62
N PHE A 20 7.05 12.17 -5.52
CA PHE A 20 8.33 11.63 -5.08
C PHE A 20 9.49 12.04 -5.99
N ILE A 21 9.31 11.95 -7.31
CA ILE A 21 10.31 12.41 -8.28
C ILE A 21 10.59 13.90 -8.10
N LEU A 22 9.56 14.72 -8.00
CA LEU A 22 9.70 16.18 -7.80
C LEU A 22 10.44 16.49 -6.50
N PHE A 23 10.09 15.85 -5.40
CA PHE A 23 10.75 16.08 -4.10
C PHE A 23 12.19 15.56 -4.07
N THR A 24 12.50 14.51 -4.81
CA THR A 24 13.87 14.03 -4.97
C THR A 24 14.71 15.02 -5.80
N LEU A 25 14.14 15.58 -6.87
CA LEU A 25 14.81 16.59 -7.70
C LEU A 25 15.06 17.91 -6.95
N THR A 26 14.19 18.26 -6.01
CA THR A 26 14.36 19.45 -5.15
C THR A 26 15.24 19.21 -3.92
N GLY A 27 15.68 17.97 -3.70
CA GLY A 27 16.48 17.60 -2.53
C GLY A 27 15.69 17.53 -1.21
N LEU A 28 14.36 17.63 -1.26
CA LEU A 28 13.50 17.54 -0.08
C LEU A 28 13.38 16.10 0.45
N TRP A 29 13.46 15.12 -0.44
CA TRP A 29 13.40 13.69 -0.09
C TRP A 29 14.42 12.90 -0.91
N GLU A 30 15.04 11.92 -0.26
CA GLU A 30 15.97 10.97 -0.91
C GLU A 30 15.23 9.66 -1.25
N VAL A 31 14.44 9.67 -2.31
CA VAL A 31 13.80 8.46 -2.83
C VAL A 31 14.49 8.04 -4.12
N SER A 32 14.81 6.77 -4.27
CA SER A 32 15.40 6.26 -5.51
C SER A 32 14.49 6.53 -6.71
N HIS A 33 15.03 7.14 -7.76
CA HIS A 33 14.31 7.38 -9.01
C HIS A 33 13.76 6.08 -9.62
N VAL A 34 14.53 4.99 -9.52
CA VAL A 34 14.10 3.66 -10.01
C VAL A 34 12.86 3.20 -9.25
N HIS A 35 12.84 3.37 -7.92
CA HIS A 35 11.70 3.00 -7.10
C HIS A 35 10.44 3.79 -7.49
N SER A 36 10.55 5.11 -7.61
CA SER A 36 9.45 5.98 -8.01
C SER A 36 8.94 5.65 -9.42
N LEU A 37 9.83 5.31 -10.35
CA LEU A 37 9.48 4.94 -11.72
C LEU A 37 8.78 3.58 -11.78
N VAL A 38 9.24 2.59 -11.03
CA VAL A 38 8.57 1.28 -10.93
C VAL A 38 7.17 1.43 -10.34
N LEU A 39 7.02 2.24 -9.29
CA LEU A 39 5.70 2.53 -8.69
C LEU A 39 4.78 3.21 -9.72
N LEU A 40 5.27 4.19 -10.47
CA LEU A 40 4.49 4.89 -11.49
C LEU A 40 4.01 3.94 -12.59
N ILE A 41 4.90 3.10 -13.12
CA ILE A 41 4.57 2.12 -14.16
C ILE A 41 3.53 1.12 -13.63
N SER A 42 3.73 0.59 -12.43
CA SER A 42 2.80 -0.34 -11.78
C SER A 42 1.40 0.28 -11.65
N THR A 43 1.31 1.51 -11.14
CA THR A 43 0.03 2.21 -10.96
C THR A 43 -0.67 2.48 -12.28
N ILE A 44 0.07 2.88 -13.33
CA ILE A 44 -0.49 3.10 -14.68
C ILE A 44 -1.04 1.79 -15.25
N ILE A 45 -0.27 0.70 -15.19
CA ILE A 45 -0.70 -0.61 -15.68
C ILE A 45 -1.96 -1.06 -14.95
N THR A 46 -1.99 -0.96 -13.63
CA THR A 46 -3.15 -1.32 -12.81
C THR A 46 -4.37 -0.50 -13.18
N THR A 47 -4.20 0.81 -13.39
CA THR A 47 -5.30 1.71 -13.81
C THR A 47 -5.88 1.30 -15.17
N ILE A 48 -5.03 0.99 -16.14
CA ILE A 48 -5.47 0.54 -17.47
C ILE A 48 -6.22 -0.79 -17.38
N VAL A 49 -5.68 -1.76 -16.63
CA VAL A 49 -6.31 -3.08 -16.43
C VAL A 49 -7.68 -2.92 -15.77
N LEU A 50 -7.78 -2.10 -14.74
CA LEU A 50 -9.05 -1.81 -14.07
C LEU A 50 -10.07 -1.14 -15.00
N ASP A 51 -9.66 -0.18 -15.83
CA ASP A 51 -10.56 0.45 -16.79
C ASP A 51 -11.10 -0.58 -17.80
N VAL A 52 -10.24 -1.44 -18.34
CA VAL A 52 -10.64 -2.52 -19.25
C VAL A 52 -11.61 -3.50 -18.58
N LEU A 53 -11.32 -3.91 -17.35
CA LEU A 53 -12.19 -4.84 -16.59
C LEU A 53 -13.54 -4.20 -16.24
N ASN A 54 -13.56 -2.91 -15.91
CA ASN A 54 -14.77 -2.17 -15.56
C ASN A 54 -15.69 -1.96 -16.77
N ARG A 55 -15.15 -1.83 -17.97
CA ARG A 55 -15.94 -1.74 -19.22
C ARG A 55 -16.64 -3.07 -19.54
N LYS A 56 -16.06 -4.19 -19.08
CA LYS A 56 -16.66 -5.52 -19.26
C LYS A 56 -17.49 -5.90 -18.03
N ASN A 57 -18.77 -5.61 -18.04
CA ASN A 57 -19.69 -5.85 -16.91
C ASN A 57 -19.62 -7.27 -16.31
N LYS A 58 -19.18 -8.27 -17.08
CA LYS A 58 -19.07 -9.67 -16.65
C LYS A 58 -18.00 -9.90 -15.58
N HIS A 59 -17.01 -9.02 -15.43
CA HIS A 59 -15.84 -9.23 -14.55
C HIS A 59 -15.80 -8.27 -13.36
N GLN A 60 -16.90 -7.65 -12.98
CA GLN A 60 -16.92 -6.66 -11.90
C GLN A 60 -16.42 -7.17 -10.54
N LYS A 61 -16.73 -8.43 -10.18
CA LYS A 61 -16.21 -9.04 -8.94
C LYS A 61 -14.68 -9.22 -9.00
N PHE A 62 -14.17 -9.65 -10.14
CA PHE A 62 -12.72 -9.80 -10.33
C PHE A 62 -12.02 -8.44 -10.27
N ALA A 63 -12.55 -7.42 -10.95
CA ALA A 63 -12.02 -6.06 -10.90
C ALA A 63 -11.96 -5.50 -9.46
N MET A 64 -12.97 -5.80 -8.64
CA MET A 64 -13.03 -5.41 -7.24
C MET A 64 -11.87 -6.02 -6.43
N TYR A 65 -11.69 -7.34 -6.47
CA TYR A 65 -10.60 -8.01 -5.74
C TYR A 65 -9.23 -7.60 -6.30
N PHE A 66 -9.09 -7.58 -7.62
CA PHE A 66 -7.86 -7.19 -8.27
C PHE A 66 -7.42 -5.78 -7.88
N GLY A 67 -8.32 -4.79 -7.95
CA GLY A 67 -8.01 -3.41 -7.59
C GLY A 67 -7.54 -3.28 -6.15
N ILE A 68 -8.26 -3.88 -5.21
CA ILE A 68 -7.88 -3.78 -3.79
C ILE A 68 -6.56 -4.51 -3.50
N ILE A 69 -6.33 -5.70 -4.07
CA ILE A 69 -5.08 -6.43 -3.86
C ILE A 69 -3.90 -5.66 -4.47
N MET A 70 -4.05 -5.10 -5.66
CA MET A 70 -2.99 -4.26 -6.26
C MET A 70 -2.71 -3.03 -5.42
N LEU A 71 -3.72 -2.41 -4.82
CA LEU A 71 -3.51 -1.29 -3.90
C LEU A 71 -2.71 -1.70 -2.66
N CYS A 72 -2.93 -2.91 -2.10
CA CYS A 72 -2.11 -3.46 -1.03
C CYS A 72 -0.64 -3.58 -1.46
N PHE A 73 -0.38 -4.08 -2.67
CA PHE A 73 0.98 -4.18 -3.20
C PHE A 73 1.65 -2.82 -3.35
N GLU A 74 0.95 -1.83 -3.92
CA GLU A 74 1.51 -0.50 -4.13
C GLU A 74 1.82 0.22 -2.82
N VAL A 75 0.91 0.14 -1.83
CA VAL A 75 1.16 0.72 -0.51
C VAL A 75 2.31 0.03 0.20
N SER A 76 2.42 -1.31 0.11
CA SER A 76 3.53 -2.06 0.68
C SER A 76 4.85 -1.76 -0.02
N PHE A 77 4.82 -1.56 -1.33
CA PHE A 77 5.98 -1.16 -2.11
C PHE A 77 6.44 0.28 -1.77
N MET A 78 5.51 1.20 -1.49
CA MET A 78 5.84 2.52 -0.95
C MET A 78 6.55 2.42 0.41
N ASN A 79 6.12 1.49 1.28
CA ASN A 79 6.77 1.26 2.57
C ASN A 79 8.20 0.70 2.45
N TYR A 80 8.58 0.17 1.29
CA TYR A 80 9.94 -0.29 1.01
C TYR A 80 10.96 0.87 0.99
N THR A 81 10.54 2.12 0.84
CA THR A 81 11.44 3.27 0.92
C THR A 81 11.85 3.56 2.37
N ASN A 82 13.14 3.86 2.59
CA ASN A 82 13.67 4.14 3.92
C ASN A 82 13.25 5.51 4.47
N THR A 83 12.88 6.42 3.59
CA THR A 83 12.62 7.85 3.89
C THR A 83 11.18 8.15 4.20
N ILE A 84 10.23 7.33 3.71
CA ILE A 84 8.81 7.61 3.88
C ILE A 84 8.25 6.76 5.01
N ARG A 85 7.95 7.41 6.14
CA ARG A 85 7.32 6.80 7.30
C ARG A 85 5.85 7.18 7.37
N LEU A 86 5.03 6.61 6.50
CA LEU A 86 3.58 6.85 6.52
C LEU A 86 2.89 5.77 7.36
N PHE A 87 2.78 5.98 8.66
CA PHE A 87 2.06 5.06 9.56
C PHE A 87 0.58 4.90 9.17
N ILE A 88 -0.05 5.96 8.64
CA ILE A 88 -1.45 5.93 8.17
C ILE A 88 -1.65 5.02 6.95
N SER A 89 -0.61 4.74 6.18
CA SER A 89 -0.73 3.92 4.96
C SER A 89 -1.21 2.49 5.23
N TYR A 90 -1.01 1.97 6.44
CA TYR A 90 -1.43 0.61 6.80
C TYR A 90 -2.94 0.44 6.82
N ALA A 91 -3.66 1.43 7.32
CA ALA A 91 -5.11 1.40 7.43
C ALA A 91 -5.83 1.83 6.15
N ILE A 92 -5.16 2.56 5.25
CA ILE A 92 -5.80 3.15 4.06
C ILE A 92 -6.47 2.07 3.20
N VAL A 93 -5.79 0.97 2.90
CA VAL A 93 -6.33 -0.04 1.98
C VAL A 93 -7.51 -0.81 2.59
N PRO A 94 -7.44 -1.30 3.85
CA PRO A 94 -8.62 -1.82 4.53
C PRO A 94 -9.79 -0.83 4.57
N ILE A 95 -9.56 0.45 4.85
CA ILE A 95 -10.60 1.48 4.87
C ILE A 95 -11.22 1.65 3.48
N ILE A 96 -10.41 1.70 2.41
CA ILE A 96 -10.93 1.76 1.03
C ILE A 96 -11.76 0.52 0.70
N SER A 97 -11.39 -0.65 1.19
CA SER A 97 -12.15 -1.88 0.95
C SER A 97 -13.56 -1.86 1.54
N LEU A 98 -13.78 -1.07 2.61
CA LEU A 98 -15.11 -0.88 3.22
C LEU A 98 -16.11 -0.21 2.29
N LEU A 99 -15.65 0.58 1.31
CA LEU A 99 -16.51 1.20 0.30
C LEU A 99 -17.32 0.18 -0.52
N TYR A 100 -16.87 -1.07 -0.54
CA TYR A 100 -17.58 -2.16 -1.20
C TYR A 100 -18.70 -2.80 -0.37
N TYR A 101 -18.79 -2.47 0.93
CA TYR A 101 -19.73 -3.11 1.86
C TYR A 101 -19.66 -4.65 1.81
N ASN A 102 -18.47 -5.19 1.62
CA ASN A 102 -18.23 -6.62 1.47
C ASN A 102 -17.26 -7.12 2.54
N LYS A 103 -17.81 -7.67 3.63
CA LYS A 103 -17.03 -8.18 4.77
C LYS A 103 -15.93 -9.16 4.35
N ARG A 104 -16.22 -10.06 3.39
CA ARG A 104 -15.24 -11.04 2.91
C ARG A 104 -14.06 -10.36 2.21
N LEU A 105 -14.33 -9.35 1.38
CA LEU A 105 -13.29 -8.58 0.72
C LEU A 105 -12.43 -7.86 1.76
N THR A 106 -13.04 -7.19 2.73
CA THR A 106 -12.32 -6.46 3.78
C THR A 106 -11.42 -7.39 4.60
N MET A 107 -11.92 -8.57 4.99
CA MET A 107 -11.11 -9.57 5.71
C MET A 107 -9.92 -10.04 4.88
N VAL A 108 -10.12 -10.38 3.59
CA VAL A 108 -9.02 -10.76 2.69
C VAL A 108 -8.03 -9.60 2.56
N THR A 109 -8.50 -8.37 2.43
CA THR A 109 -7.66 -7.18 2.33
C THR A 109 -6.81 -7.00 3.59
N CYS A 110 -7.40 -7.12 4.78
CA CYS A 110 -6.65 -7.02 6.05
C CYS A 110 -5.53 -8.06 6.11
N VAL A 111 -5.82 -9.32 5.76
CA VAL A 111 -4.83 -10.40 5.79
C VAL A 111 -3.71 -10.15 4.77
N VAL A 112 -4.05 -9.85 3.52
CA VAL A 112 -3.06 -9.58 2.46
C VAL A 112 -2.20 -8.38 2.81
N ASN A 113 -2.83 -7.27 3.23
CA ASN A 113 -2.13 -6.04 3.61
C ASN A 113 -1.18 -6.30 4.80
N TYR A 114 -1.64 -7.02 5.82
CA TYR A 114 -0.83 -7.40 6.98
C TYR A 114 0.45 -8.13 6.58
N PHE A 115 0.34 -9.21 5.78
CA PHE A 115 1.51 -9.98 5.37
C PHE A 115 2.46 -9.18 4.46
N LEU A 116 1.94 -8.42 3.51
CA LEU A 116 2.76 -7.61 2.61
C LEU A 116 3.51 -6.51 3.37
N MET A 117 2.88 -5.87 4.36
CA MET A 117 3.51 -4.83 5.15
C MET A 117 4.58 -5.38 6.07
N ILE A 118 4.35 -6.52 6.73
CA ILE A 118 5.39 -7.20 7.52
C ILE A 118 6.57 -7.57 6.62
N PHE A 119 6.30 -8.20 5.48
CA PHE A 119 7.33 -8.62 4.53
C PHE A 119 8.18 -7.42 4.07
N SER A 120 7.54 -6.34 3.63
CA SER A 120 8.22 -5.10 3.24
C SER A 120 9.07 -4.51 4.38
N SER A 121 8.54 -4.49 5.61
CA SER A 121 9.26 -3.95 6.76
C SER A 121 10.42 -4.83 7.21
N CYS A 122 10.30 -6.17 7.14
CA CYS A 122 11.38 -7.08 7.48
C CYS A 122 12.55 -6.96 6.49
N ILE A 123 12.27 -6.86 5.20
CA ILE A 123 13.33 -6.70 4.19
C ILE A 123 14.10 -5.39 4.38
N THR A 124 13.41 -4.32 4.77
CA THR A 124 14.01 -2.99 4.92
C THR A 124 14.47 -2.67 6.35
N ALA A 125 14.34 -3.62 7.27
CA ALA A 125 14.62 -3.40 8.69
C ALA A 125 16.05 -2.89 8.96
N THR A 126 17.06 -3.50 8.33
CA THR A 126 18.47 -3.07 8.46
C THR A 126 18.66 -1.63 8.01
N ALA A 127 18.22 -1.30 6.81
CA ALA A 127 18.38 0.03 6.25
C ALA A 127 17.57 1.09 7.02
N LYS A 128 16.38 0.73 7.53
CA LYS A 128 15.59 1.63 8.38
C LYS A 128 16.22 1.88 9.75
N LEU A 129 16.91 0.89 10.30
CA LEU A 129 17.60 1.02 11.61
C LEU A 129 18.87 1.83 11.55
N GLU A 130 19.59 1.83 10.44
CA GLU A 130 20.75 2.71 10.22
C GLU A 130 20.34 4.19 10.33
N VAL A 131 19.11 4.51 9.95
CA VAL A 131 18.55 5.87 10.04
C VAL A 131 18.01 6.18 11.45
N ILE A 132 17.62 5.17 12.26
CA ILE A 132 16.97 5.33 13.60
C ILE A 132 17.95 5.05 14.72
N THR A 133 19.18 5.47 14.66
CA THR A 133 20.12 5.39 15.81
C THR A 133 20.02 4.14 16.70
N GLY A 134 20.73 3.10 16.37
CA GLY A 134 21.53 2.19 17.20
C GLY A 134 20.91 1.43 18.39
N ARG A 135 19.64 1.56 18.73
CA ARG A 135 19.08 0.92 19.94
C ARG A 135 18.34 -0.40 19.70
N PHE A 136 18.01 -0.74 18.46
CA PHE A 136 17.21 -1.93 18.17
C PHE A 136 17.93 -2.84 17.17
N THR A 137 17.84 -4.14 17.41
CA THR A 137 18.22 -5.11 16.38
C THR A 137 17.13 -5.21 15.32
N PRO A 138 17.44 -5.57 14.07
CA PRO A 138 16.43 -5.76 13.01
C PRO A 138 15.28 -6.69 13.42
N LEU A 139 15.59 -7.72 14.22
CA LEU A 139 14.58 -8.65 14.72
C LEU A 139 13.59 -7.97 15.68
N ILE A 140 14.08 -7.18 16.63
CA ILE A 140 13.23 -6.45 17.59
C ILE A 140 12.34 -5.47 16.84
N TRP A 141 12.88 -4.77 15.84
CA TRP A 141 12.09 -3.88 14.98
C TRP A 141 10.95 -4.61 14.27
N CYS A 142 11.24 -5.76 13.63
CA CYS A 142 10.21 -6.56 12.96
C CYS A 142 9.12 -7.03 13.92
N ILE A 143 9.49 -7.46 15.13
CA ILE A 143 8.53 -7.90 16.16
C ILE A 143 7.64 -6.73 16.60
N GLN A 144 8.20 -5.57 16.91
CA GLN A 144 7.44 -4.40 17.33
C GLN A 144 6.49 -3.93 16.23
N PHE A 145 6.96 -3.93 14.99
CA PHE A 145 6.15 -3.58 13.83
C PHE A 145 5.00 -4.57 13.63
N ALA A 146 5.26 -5.87 13.74
CA ALA A 146 4.23 -6.91 13.64
C ALA A 146 3.18 -6.79 14.76
N ILE A 147 3.59 -6.48 15.99
CA ILE A 147 2.66 -6.25 17.11
C ILE A 147 1.77 -5.05 16.81
N GLY A 148 2.34 -3.92 16.39
CA GLY A 148 1.57 -2.71 16.03
C GLY A 148 0.54 -2.99 14.94
N LEU A 149 0.96 -3.64 13.84
CA LEU A 149 0.04 -4.02 12.76
C LEU A 149 -1.04 -5.01 13.21
N THR A 150 -0.72 -5.93 14.13
CA THR A 150 -1.71 -6.87 14.68
C THR A 150 -2.80 -6.11 15.43
N ILE A 151 -2.41 -5.17 16.29
CA ILE A 151 -3.36 -4.34 17.06
C ILE A 151 -4.26 -3.55 16.10
N GLU A 152 -3.69 -2.89 15.08
CA GLU A 152 -4.46 -2.13 14.09
C GLU A 152 -5.41 -3.02 13.28
N SER A 153 -4.93 -4.19 12.84
CA SER A 153 -5.75 -5.14 12.06
C SER A 153 -6.91 -5.71 12.88
N VAL A 154 -6.68 -6.02 14.17
CA VAL A 154 -7.73 -6.47 15.09
C VAL A 154 -8.74 -5.34 15.32
N PHE A 155 -8.27 -4.11 15.53
CA PHE A 155 -9.15 -2.96 15.70
C PHE A 155 -10.06 -2.76 14.49
N ILE A 156 -9.51 -2.79 13.28
CA ILE A 156 -10.28 -2.69 12.04
C ILE A 156 -11.29 -3.85 11.93
N ALA A 157 -10.89 -5.08 12.26
CA ALA A 157 -11.76 -6.26 12.16
C ALA A 157 -12.90 -6.26 13.19
N VAL A 158 -12.72 -5.60 14.34
CA VAL A 158 -13.74 -5.51 15.41
C VAL A 158 -14.71 -4.36 15.14
N VAL A 159 -14.23 -3.24 14.59
CA VAL A 159 -15.07 -2.05 14.33
C VAL A 159 -15.95 -2.24 13.10
N PHE A 160 -15.60 -3.12 12.16
CA PHE A 160 -16.29 -3.36 10.89
C PHE A 160 -16.66 -4.82 10.66
#